data_50ad7253c8e73038947427b31c7c9b96
#
_entry.id   50ad7253c8e73038947427b31c7c9b96
#
_cell.length_a   1.000
_cell.length_b   1.000
_cell.length_c   1.000
_cell.angle_alpha   90.00
_cell.angle_beta   90.00
_cell.angle_gamma   90.00
#
_symmetry.space_group_name_H-M   'P 1'
#
loop_
_entity.id
_entity.type
_entity.pdbx_description
1 polymer ?
#
loop_
_entity_poly.entity_id
_entity_poly.type
_entity_poly.pdbx_seq_one_letter_code
_entity_poly.pdbx_strand_id
1 'polypeptide(L)'
;MKIATIGRGNIGGALAKRWRATGHEVNEFGSEGGNATGSDAVLVAIPSNAIENAFTKVAGINDAVVIDATNAFTGRDQDFESLAHQVKSHVNGPVAKAFNCNYAALYDEIDSQRVAPCCLYAAEDGAVGVTELLIRDAGLHPVSAGGLGSARMLEDHLGLMTAINEGGLGRFFYRYAMPGEL
;
A
#
# COMPACT_ATOMS: atom_id res chain seq x y z
N MET A 1 3.26 -13.42 9.99
CA MET A 1 1.84 -13.13 9.75
C MET A 1 1.36 -13.85 8.50
N LYS A 2 0.05 -14.05 8.37
CA LYS A 2 -0.59 -14.46 7.11
C LYS A 2 -1.09 -13.23 6.39
N ILE A 3 -0.66 -13.04 5.15
CA ILE A 3 -0.98 -11.88 4.34
C ILE A 3 -1.66 -12.36 3.06
N ALA A 4 -2.74 -11.68 2.66
CA ALA A 4 -3.31 -11.83 1.32
C ALA A 4 -2.99 -10.59 0.49
N THR A 5 -2.67 -10.75 -0.80
CA THR A 5 -2.59 -9.61 -1.73
C THR A 5 -3.66 -9.73 -2.79
N ILE A 6 -4.46 -8.70 -2.93
CA ILE A 6 -5.41 -8.53 -4.04
C ILE A 6 -4.68 -7.73 -5.12
N GLY A 7 -4.23 -8.43 -6.15
CA GLY A 7 -3.33 -7.91 -7.17
C GLY A 7 -1.89 -8.43 -6.99
N ARG A 8 -1.42 -9.17 -8.00
CA ARG A 8 -0.07 -9.75 -8.10
C ARG A 8 0.79 -9.08 -9.18
N GLY A 9 0.47 -7.79 -9.44
CA GLY A 9 1.22 -6.95 -10.36
C GLY A 9 2.51 -6.40 -9.75
N ASN A 10 2.98 -5.27 -10.28
CA ASN A 10 4.26 -4.69 -9.90
C ASN A 10 4.38 -4.40 -8.39
N ILE A 11 3.35 -3.79 -7.77
CA ILE A 11 3.36 -3.49 -6.33
C ILE A 11 3.09 -4.75 -5.51
N GLY A 12 1.97 -5.45 -5.78
CA GLY A 12 1.57 -6.62 -4.98
C GLY A 12 2.60 -7.73 -5.02
N GLY A 13 3.11 -8.10 -6.20
CA GLY A 13 4.14 -9.13 -6.34
C GLY A 13 5.48 -8.75 -5.71
N ALA A 14 5.92 -7.49 -5.86
CA ALA A 14 7.17 -7.03 -5.24
C ALA A 14 7.10 -7.06 -3.72
N LEU A 15 6.00 -6.56 -3.12
CA LEU A 15 5.78 -6.62 -1.68
C LEU A 15 5.64 -8.06 -1.18
N ALA A 16 4.91 -8.92 -1.90
CA ALA A 16 4.76 -10.34 -1.55
C ALA A 16 6.13 -11.04 -1.50
N LYS A 17 7.02 -10.77 -2.47
CA LYS A 17 8.41 -11.29 -2.48
C LYS A 17 9.17 -10.85 -1.23
N ARG A 18 9.12 -9.57 -0.86
CA ARG A 18 9.83 -9.02 0.30
C ARG A 18 9.29 -9.58 1.61
N TRP A 19 7.98 -9.64 1.78
CA TRP A 19 7.36 -10.17 2.99
C TRP A 19 7.61 -11.67 3.19
N ARG A 20 7.67 -12.46 2.09
CA ARG A 20 8.11 -13.87 2.19
C ARG A 20 9.56 -13.98 2.66
N ALA A 21 10.44 -13.08 2.19
CA ALA A 21 11.84 -13.06 2.61
C ALA A 21 12.01 -12.73 4.10
N THR A 22 11.07 -12.00 4.70
CA THR A 22 11.04 -11.68 6.14
C THR A 22 10.18 -12.66 6.97
N GLY A 23 9.76 -13.79 6.37
CA GLY A 23 9.12 -14.90 7.08
C GLY A 23 7.58 -14.83 7.17
N HIS A 24 6.92 -13.98 6.36
CA HIS A 24 5.47 -13.99 6.26
C HIS A 24 4.97 -15.07 5.30
N GLU A 25 3.80 -15.63 5.59
CA GLU A 25 3.03 -16.44 4.66
C GLU A 25 2.19 -15.51 3.78
N VAL A 26 2.42 -15.52 2.45
CA VAL A 26 1.74 -14.58 1.54
C VAL A 26 1.00 -15.34 0.45
N ASN A 27 -0.32 -15.13 0.38
CA ASN A 27 -1.21 -15.62 -0.67
C ASN A 27 -1.53 -14.49 -1.66
N GLU A 28 -1.31 -14.73 -2.95
CA GLU A 28 -1.51 -13.72 -4.00
C GLU A 28 -2.73 -14.06 -4.85
N PHE A 29 -3.68 -13.11 -4.95
CA PHE A 29 -4.88 -13.25 -5.77
C PHE A 29 -4.80 -12.33 -6.99
N GLY A 30 -5.12 -12.88 -8.14
CA GLY A 30 -5.27 -12.14 -9.39
C GLY A 30 -6.73 -11.77 -9.65
N SER A 31 -7.07 -11.55 -10.93
CA SER A 31 -8.42 -11.20 -11.38
C SER A 31 -9.45 -12.32 -11.20
N GLU A 32 -8.99 -13.54 -10.95
CA GLU A 32 -9.81 -14.71 -10.61
C GLU A 32 -10.43 -14.62 -9.20
N GLY A 33 -9.85 -13.77 -8.32
CA GLY A 33 -10.25 -13.68 -6.92
C GLY A 33 -9.63 -14.75 -6.04
N GLY A 34 -10.18 -14.97 -4.85
CA GLY A 34 -9.66 -15.94 -3.90
C GLY A 34 -10.33 -15.90 -2.54
N ASN A 35 -9.72 -16.60 -1.57
CA ASN A 35 -10.20 -16.63 -0.19
C ASN A 35 -9.12 -16.19 0.78
N ALA A 36 -9.34 -15.03 1.42
CA ALA A 36 -8.45 -14.40 2.39
C ALA A 36 -8.73 -14.81 3.83
N THR A 37 -9.59 -15.80 4.06
CA THR A 37 -9.95 -16.24 5.42
C THR A 37 -8.71 -16.59 6.25
N GLY A 38 -8.61 -16.00 7.43
CA GLY A 38 -7.50 -16.21 8.36
C GLY A 38 -6.25 -15.39 8.04
N SER A 39 -6.34 -14.44 7.10
CA SER A 39 -5.28 -13.44 6.91
C SER A 39 -5.29 -12.42 8.05
N ASP A 40 -4.12 -12.07 8.55
CA ASP A 40 -3.92 -10.98 9.51
C ASP A 40 -3.98 -9.62 8.81
N ALA A 41 -3.50 -9.57 7.55
CA ALA A 41 -3.50 -8.37 6.73
C ALA A 41 -3.88 -8.69 5.27
N VAL A 42 -4.49 -7.72 4.59
CA VAL A 42 -4.84 -7.78 3.17
C VAL A 42 -4.30 -6.54 2.47
N LEU A 43 -3.45 -6.73 1.46
CA LEU A 43 -3.00 -5.65 0.58
C LEU A 43 -3.92 -5.53 -0.63
N VAL A 44 -4.38 -4.34 -0.95
CA VAL A 44 -5.13 -4.02 -2.17
C VAL A 44 -4.21 -3.25 -3.13
N ALA A 45 -3.72 -3.92 -4.18
CA ALA A 45 -2.74 -3.38 -5.13
C ALA A 45 -3.20 -3.60 -6.58
N ILE A 46 -4.33 -3.02 -6.92
CA ILE A 46 -5.05 -3.14 -8.20
C ILE A 46 -5.32 -1.76 -8.82
N PRO A 47 -5.70 -1.66 -10.11
CA PRO A 47 -6.22 -0.43 -10.68
C PRO A 47 -7.48 0.06 -9.94
N SER A 48 -7.64 1.38 -9.76
CA SER A 48 -8.74 1.96 -8.99
C SER A 48 -10.13 1.56 -9.52
N ASN A 49 -10.30 1.45 -10.83
CA ASN A 49 -11.55 1.01 -11.44
C ASN A 49 -11.87 -0.49 -11.24
N ALA A 50 -10.96 -1.26 -10.64
CA ALA A 50 -11.17 -2.68 -10.35
C ALA A 50 -11.56 -2.94 -8.89
N ILE A 51 -11.60 -1.94 -8.01
CA ILE A 51 -11.84 -2.08 -6.57
C ILE A 51 -13.16 -2.81 -6.34
N GLU A 52 -14.26 -2.29 -6.85
CA GLU A 52 -15.61 -2.87 -6.70
C GLU A 52 -15.65 -4.35 -7.09
N ASN A 53 -15.18 -4.66 -8.30
CA ASN A 53 -15.18 -6.03 -8.81
C ASN A 53 -14.26 -6.96 -8.01
N ALA A 54 -13.15 -6.47 -7.47
CA ALA A 54 -12.24 -7.29 -6.68
C ALA A 54 -12.88 -7.76 -5.36
N PHE A 55 -13.60 -6.86 -4.68
CA PHE A 55 -14.29 -7.20 -3.43
C PHE A 55 -15.51 -8.14 -3.62
N THR A 56 -16.05 -8.26 -4.84
CA THR A 56 -17.04 -9.30 -5.13
C THR A 56 -16.42 -10.69 -5.32
N LYS A 57 -15.12 -10.77 -5.62
CA LYS A 57 -14.41 -12.03 -5.94
C LYS A 57 -13.51 -12.55 -4.82
N VAL A 58 -13.14 -11.69 -3.87
CA VAL A 58 -12.29 -12.10 -2.75
C VAL A 58 -13.14 -12.23 -1.49
N ALA A 59 -13.27 -13.45 -1.01
CA ALA A 59 -14.00 -13.75 0.21
C ALA A 59 -13.07 -13.73 1.45
N GLY A 60 -13.67 -13.64 2.64
CA GLY A 60 -12.99 -13.91 3.90
C GLY A 60 -12.03 -12.83 4.38
N ILE A 61 -12.18 -11.59 3.93
CA ILE A 61 -11.35 -10.45 4.40
C ILE A 61 -11.66 -10.13 5.87
N ASN A 62 -12.95 -10.24 6.27
CA ASN A 62 -13.45 -10.07 7.64
C ASN A 62 -12.85 -8.86 8.38
N ASP A 63 -12.21 -9.12 9.54
CA ASP A 63 -11.64 -8.10 10.43
C ASP A 63 -10.13 -7.89 10.21
N ALA A 64 -9.55 -8.44 9.15
CA ALA A 64 -8.15 -8.23 8.81
C ALA A 64 -7.84 -6.74 8.62
N VAL A 65 -6.60 -6.33 8.92
CA VAL A 65 -6.12 -5.00 8.54
C VAL A 65 -6.02 -4.93 7.02
N VAL A 66 -6.66 -3.94 6.41
CA VAL A 66 -6.61 -3.76 4.95
C VAL A 66 -5.71 -2.57 4.59
N ILE A 67 -4.68 -2.82 3.78
CA ILE A 67 -3.75 -1.80 3.30
C ILE A 67 -4.07 -1.51 1.83
N ASP A 68 -4.53 -0.30 1.57
CA ASP A 68 -4.79 0.18 0.22
C ASP A 68 -3.53 0.81 -0.39
N ALA A 69 -3.03 0.22 -1.46
CA ALA A 69 -1.89 0.72 -2.25
C ALA A 69 -2.32 1.24 -3.64
N THR A 70 -3.63 1.45 -3.86
CA THR A 70 -4.14 1.89 -5.15
C THR A 70 -3.82 3.35 -5.43
N ASN A 71 -3.81 3.72 -6.71
CA ASN A 71 -3.69 5.09 -7.18
C ASN A 71 -4.77 5.39 -8.23
N ALA A 72 -5.18 6.65 -8.35
CA ALA A 72 -6.26 7.08 -9.22
C ALA A 72 -5.88 7.21 -10.72
N PHE A 73 -4.98 6.36 -11.23
CA PHE A 73 -4.59 6.38 -12.66
C PHE A 73 -5.75 6.14 -13.62
N THR A 74 -6.75 5.37 -13.19
CA THR A 74 -7.97 5.07 -13.98
C THR A 74 -9.18 5.85 -13.49
N GLY A 75 -8.94 6.90 -12.71
CA GLY A 75 -9.98 7.74 -12.11
C GLY A 75 -10.28 7.35 -10.66
N ARG A 76 -11.19 8.10 -10.06
CA ARG A 76 -11.67 7.95 -8.69
C ARG A 76 -13.18 8.07 -8.69
N ASP A 77 -13.86 7.24 -7.94
CA ASP A 77 -15.27 7.41 -7.65
C ASP A 77 -15.46 8.67 -6.78
N GLN A 78 -16.32 9.57 -7.23
CA GLN A 78 -16.54 10.86 -6.59
C GLN A 78 -17.42 10.77 -5.34
N ASP A 79 -18.06 9.63 -5.10
CA ASP A 79 -18.86 9.37 -3.90
C ASP A 79 -17.98 9.13 -2.66
N PHE A 80 -16.66 8.93 -2.88
CA PHE A 80 -15.69 8.70 -1.80
C PHE A 80 -14.64 9.80 -1.71
N GLU A 81 -14.24 10.16 -0.49
CA GLU A 81 -13.18 11.14 -0.24
C GLU A 81 -11.83 10.71 -0.83
N SER A 82 -11.55 9.40 -0.80
CA SER A 82 -10.34 8.79 -1.35
C SER A 82 -10.60 7.33 -1.78
N LEU A 83 -9.65 6.73 -2.50
CA LEU A 83 -9.70 5.29 -2.83
C LEU A 83 -9.64 4.43 -1.55
N ALA A 84 -8.92 4.89 -0.51
CA ALA A 84 -8.90 4.20 0.76
C ALA A 84 -10.27 4.20 1.46
N HIS A 85 -11.06 5.27 1.33
CA HIS A 85 -12.44 5.29 1.81
C HIS A 85 -13.37 4.40 0.99
N GLN A 86 -13.14 4.29 -0.32
CA GLN A 86 -13.83 3.30 -1.16
C GLN A 86 -13.49 1.88 -0.71
N VAL A 87 -12.21 1.56 -0.48
CA VAL A 87 -11.81 0.25 0.08
C VAL A 87 -12.47 0.01 1.44
N LYS A 88 -12.50 1.03 2.33
CA LYS A 88 -13.14 0.94 3.65
C LYS A 88 -14.63 0.60 3.56
N SER A 89 -15.34 1.04 2.54
CA SER A 89 -16.78 0.74 2.39
C SER A 89 -17.08 -0.76 2.15
N HIS A 90 -16.07 -1.55 1.77
CA HIS A 90 -16.20 -2.98 1.51
C HIS A 90 -15.76 -3.87 2.67
N VAL A 91 -15.16 -3.31 3.74
CA VAL A 91 -14.53 -4.10 4.81
C VAL A 91 -14.92 -3.59 6.18
N ASN A 92 -14.99 -4.51 7.17
CA ASN A 92 -15.26 -4.16 8.56
C ASN A 92 -13.97 -3.83 9.31
N GLY A 93 -12.85 -4.47 8.96
CA GLY A 93 -11.54 -4.28 9.57
C GLY A 93 -10.99 -2.87 9.37
N PRO A 94 -9.95 -2.50 10.14
CA PRO A 94 -9.31 -1.20 10.02
C PRO A 94 -8.53 -1.07 8.72
N VAL A 95 -8.50 0.15 8.15
CA VAL A 95 -7.89 0.44 6.86
C VAL A 95 -6.72 1.41 7.00
N ALA A 96 -5.69 1.19 6.19
CA ALA A 96 -4.60 2.12 5.97
C ALA A 96 -4.40 2.38 4.48
N LYS A 97 -3.90 3.55 4.12
CA LYS A 97 -3.32 3.90 2.83
C LYS A 97 -1.81 3.84 2.95
N ALA A 98 -1.12 3.01 2.16
CA ALA A 98 0.34 2.93 2.16
C ALA A 98 0.87 2.37 0.83
N PHE A 99 2.20 2.47 0.59
CA PHE A 99 2.91 1.96 -0.60
C PHE A 99 2.52 2.63 -1.93
N ASN A 100 1.49 3.43 -1.99
CA ASN A 100 1.02 4.10 -3.20
C ASN A 100 2.00 5.18 -3.71
N CYS A 101 2.85 5.70 -2.83
CA CYS A 101 3.86 6.72 -3.14
C CYS A 101 5.28 6.14 -3.36
N ASN A 102 5.42 4.83 -3.60
CA ASN A 102 6.70 4.19 -3.84
C ASN A 102 6.74 3.61 -5.27
N TYR A 103 7.83 3.83 -6.01
CA TYR A 103 8.00 3.24 -7.33
C TYR A 103 8.30 1.74 -7.21
N ALA A 104 7.39 0.89 -7.66
CA ALA A 104 7.55 -0.57 -7.62
C ALA A 104 8.85 -1.05 -8.31
N ALA A 105 9.25 -0.38 -9.37
CA ALA A 105 10.48 -0.71 -10.11
C ALA A 105 11.77 -0.54 -9.30
N LEU A 106 11.71 0.14 -8.15
CA LEU A 106 12.86 0.35 -7.26
C LEU A 106 12.89 -0.60 -6.05
N TYR A 107 11.90 -1.49 -5.89
CA TYR A 107 11.85 -2.36 -4.70
C TYR A 107 13.06 -3.29 -4.58
N ASP A 108 13.64 -3.76 -5.67
CA ASP A 108 14.86 -4.60 -5.64
C ASP A 108 16.12 -3.78 -5.24
N GLU A 109 16.07 -2.44 -5.27
CA GLU A 109 17.17 -1.56 -4.92
C GLU A 109 17.11 -1.03 -3.47
N ILE A 110 16.03 -1.33 -2.73
CA ILE A 110 15.83 -0.82 -1.36
C ILE A 110 17.01 -1.19 -0.44
N ASP A 111 17.45 -2.45 -0.48
CA ASP A 111 18.47 -2.96 0.43
C ASP A 111 19.88 -2.42 0.12
N SER A 112 20.08 -1.83 -1.06
CA SER A 112 21.35 -1.18 -1.45
C SER A 112 21.45 0.27 -0.95
N GLN A 113 20.37 0.83 -0.42
CA GLN A 113 20.35 2.22 0.03
C GLN A 113 21.06 2.36 1.39
N ARG A 114 21.89 3.41 1.52
CA ARG A 114 22.60 3.70 2.78
C ARG A 114 21.64 3.99 3.93
N VAL A 115 20.48 4.55 3.63
CA VAL A 115 19.40 4.85 4.58
C VAL A 115 18.09 4.34 3.99
N ALA A 116 17.27 3.65 4.77
CA ALA A 116 16.00 3.11 4.32
C ALA A 116 15.10 4.22 3.75
N PRO A 117 14.61 4.08 2.51
CA PRO A 117 13.66 5.03 1.95
C PRO A 117 12.36 5.07 2.75
N CYS A 118 11.61 6.19 2.68
CA CYS A 118 10.33 6.30 3.36
C CYS A 118 9.21 5.61 2.60
N CYS A 119 8.23 5.12 3.36
CA CYS A 119 6.88 4.85 2.93
C CYS A 119 5.91 5.71 3.73
N LEU A 120 5.23 6.63 3.07
CA LEU A 120 4.18 7.43 3.69
C LEU A 120 2.94 6.55 3.91
N TYR A 121 2.27 6.72 5.04
CA TYR A 121 1.00 6.05 5.31
C TYR A 121 0.01 6.96 6.04
N ALA A 122 -1.27 6.70 5.83
CA ALA A 122 -2.40 7.26 6.59
C ALA A 122 -3.28 6.09 7.04
N ALA A 123 -3.63 6.00 8.32
CA ALA A 123 -4.26 4.80 8.86
C ALA A 123 -5.30 5.10 9.94
N GLU A 124 -6.33 4.25 9.99
CA GLU A 124 -7.15 4.14 11.20
C GLU A 124 -6.30 3.56 12.35
N ASP A 125 -6.58 3.95 13.60
CA ASP A 125 -5.77 3.56 14.78
C ASP A 125 -5.51 2.05 14.86
N GLY A 126 -6.53 1.24 14.55
CA GLY A 126 -6.42 -0.22 14.54
C GLY A 126 -5.52 -0.80 13.43
N ALA A 127 -5.17 -0.01 12.41
CA ALA A 127 -4.32 -0.43 11.31
C ALA A 127 -2.86 -0.02 11.49
N VAL A 128 -2.54 0.96 12.35
CA VAL A 128 -1.21 1.56 12.48
C VAL A 128 -0.13 0.51 12.69
N GLY A 129 -0.26 -0.32 13.73
CA GLY A 129 0.79 -1.26 14.13
C GLY A 129 1.16 -2.28 13.05
N VAL A 130 0.14 -2.86 12.39
CA VAL A 130 0.33 -3.82 11.29
C VAL A 130 0.92 -3.13 10.06
N THR A 131 0.43 -1.93 9.71
CA THR A 131 0.93 -1.17 8.57
C THR A 131 2.40 -0.81 8.73
N GLU A 132 2.81 -0.30 9.89
CA GLU A 132 4.20 0.03 10.16
C GLU A 132 5.12 -1.20 10.16
N LEU A 133 4.65 -2.32 10.73
CA LEU A 133 5.40 -3.58 10.69
C LEU A 133 5.66 -3.99 9.23
N LEU A 134 4.62 -4.05 8.41
CA LEU A 134 4.73 -4.48 7.02
C LEU A 134 5.54 -3.49 6.14
N ILE A 135 5.55 -2.20 6.48
CA ILE A 135 6.45 -1.22 5.85
C ILE A 135 7.90 -1.53 6.20
N ARG A 136 8.22 -1.79 7.47
CA ARG A 136 9.58 -2.13 7.91
C ARG A 136 10.04 -3.45 7.30
N ASP A 137 9.17 -4.46 7.27
CA ASP A 137 9.47 -5.77 6.69
C ASP A 137 9.62 -5.72 5.15
N ALA A 138 9.08 -4.68 4.51
CA ALA A 138 9.40 -4.34 3.12
C ALA A 138 10.74 -3.60 2.96
N GLY A 139 11.48 -3.32 4.04
CA GLY A 139 12.75 -2.59 4.01
C GLY A 139 12.60 -1.07 3.96
N LEU A 140 11.42 -0.55 4.23
CA LEU A 140 11.10 0.88 4.17
C LEU A 140 10.96 1.48 5.58
N HIS A 141 11.13 2.79 5.68
CA HIS A 141 10.89 3.52 6.92
C HIS A 141 9.47 4.11 6.92
N PRO A 142 8.61 3.74 7.89
CA PRO A 142 7.25 4.25 7.96
C PRO A 142 7.22 5.72 8.39
N VAL A 143 6.46 6.54 7.69
CA VAL A 143 6.21 7.94 8.05
C VAL A 143 4.71 8.19 8.03
N SER A 144 4.14 8.48 9.18
CA SER A 144 2.70 8.72 9.33
C SER A 144 2.30 10.09 8.79
N ALA A 145 1.26 10.11 7.98
CA ALA A 145 0.52 11.31 7.58
C ALA A 145 -0.75 11.51 8.43
N GLY A 146 -0.92 10.73 9.52
CA GLY A 146 -2.07 10.79 10.40
C GLY A 146 -3.16 9.77 10.07
N GLY A 147 -4.39 10.06 10.43
CA GLY A 147 -5.56 9.19 10.22
C GLY A 147 -5.94 9.01 8.75
N LEU A 148 -6.87 8.09 8.49
CA LEU A 148 -7.32 7.75 7.13
C LEU A 148 -7.82 8.97 6.32
N GLY A 149 -8.31 10.02 6.97
CA GLY A 149 -8.67 11.30 6.32
C GLY A 149 -7.54 11.95 5.52
N SER A 150 -6.27 11.60 5.80
CA SER A 150 -5.11 12.05 5.02
C SER A 150 -4.83 11.19 3.77
N ALA A 151 -5.57 10.11 3.54
CA ALA A 151 -5.33 9.19 2.43
C ALA A 151 -5.37 9.89 1.06
N ARG A 152 -6.29 10.85 0.89
CA ARG A 152 -6.40 11.64 -0.34
C ARG A 152 -5.13 12.43 -0.64
N MET A 153 -4.47 12.99 0.38
CA MET A 153 -3.21 13.73 0.19
C MET A 153 -2.11 12.81 -0.33
N LEU A 154 -2.06 11.54 0.12
CA LEU A 154 -1.11 10.55 -0.37
C LEU A 154 -1.41 10.16 -1.83
N GLU A 155 -2.67 10.09 -2.22
CA GLU A 155 -3.06 9.84 -3.61
C GLU A 155 -2.69 11.02 -4.52
N ASP A 156 -2.90 12.24 -4.07
CA ASP A 156 -2.59 13.45 -4.83
C ASP A 156 -1.06 13.72 -4.86
N HIS A 157 -0.29 13.25 -3.85
CA HIS A 157 1.17 13.31 -3.83
C HIS A 157 1.82 12.62 -5.04
N LEU A 158 1.17 11.60 -5.60
CA LEU A 158 1.61 10.95 -6.83
C LEU A 158 1.79 11.95 -7.99
N GLY A 159 0.96 12.99 -8.06
CA GLY A 159 1.10 14.05 -9.07
C GLY A 159 2.44 14.79 -8.96
N LEU A 160 2.87 15.12 -7.73
CA LEU A 160 4.18 15.71 -7.48
C LEU A 160 5.32 14.75 -7.84
N MET A 161 5.21 13.48 -7.46
CA MET A 161 6.21 12.46 -7.80
C MET A 161 6.36 12.30 -9.32
N THR A 162 5.25 12.30 -10.05
CA THR A 162 5.24 12.24 -11.52
C THR A 162 5.93 13.45 -12.12
N ALA A 163 5.61 14.66 -11.65
CA ALA A 163 6.23 15.89 -12.13
C ALA A 163 7.76 15.93 -11.87
N ILE A 164 8.21 15.46 -10.71
CA ILE A 164 9.64 15.36 -10.38
C ILE A 164 10.34 14.34 -11.30
N ASN A 165 9.72 13.18 -11.53
CA ASN A 165 10.26 12.16 -12.43
C ASN A 165 10.41 12.70 -13.87
N GLU A 166 9.38 13.34 -14.39
CA GLU A 166 9.36 13.94 -15.73
C GLU A 166 10.27 15.16 -15.84
N GLY A 167 10.49 15.87 -14.74
CA GLY A 167 11.41 17.01 -14.62
C GLY A 167 12.89 16.65 -14.72
N GLY A 168 13.23 15.36 -14.92
CA GLY A 168 14.58 14.90 -15.23
C GLY A 168 15.26 14.09 -14.12
N LEU A 169 14.66 13.97 -12.92
CA LEU A 169 15.24 13.13 -11.86
C LEU A 169 15.09 11.63 -12.18
N GLY A 170 14.08 11.24 -12.96
CA GLY A 170 13.73 9.86 -13.17
C GLY A 170 13.02 9.27 -11.96
N ARG A 171 12.97 7.94 -11.85
CA ARG A 171 12.42 7.27 -10.66
C ARG A 171 13.37 7.46 -9.50
N PHE A 172 12.83 7.76 -8.30
CA PHE A 172 13.63 8.11 -7.12
C PHE A 172 13.07 7.49 -5.84
N PHE A 173 13.95 7.33 -4.86
CA PHE A 173 13.56 7.17 -3.47
C PHE A 173 13.46 8.55 -2.81
N TYR A 174 12.65 8.66 -1.76
CA TYR A 174 12.56 9.87 -0.94
C TYR A 174 12.67 9.53 0.53
N ARG A 175 13.07 10.52 1.33
CA ARG A 175 13.13 10.39 2.77
C ARG A 175 12.66 11.68 3.46
N TYR A 176 11.77 11.50 4.41
CA TYR A 176 11.44 12.47 5.44
C TYR A 176 12.15 12.04 6.72
N ALA A 177 12.90 12.93 7.35
CA ALA A 177 13.71 12.60 8.50
C ALA A 177 13.76 13.79 9.47
N MET A 178 13.96 13.49 10.74
CA MET A 178 14.24 14.51 11.73
C MET A 178 15.62 15.11 11.51
N PRO A 179 15.88 16.35 11.97
CA PRO A 179 17.21 16.92 11.90
C PRO A 179 18.26 15.98 12.50
N GLY A 180 19.31 15.68 11.72
CA GLY A 180 20.41 14.79 12.13
C GLY A 180 20.22 13.32 11.76
N GLU A 181 19.13 12.93 11.07
CA GLU A 181 18.85 11.55 10.64
C GLU A 181 19.12 11.27 9.14
N LEU A 182 19.68 12.24 8.41
CA LEU A 182 20.04 12.13 6.99
C LEU A 182 21.52 11.80 6.81
#